data_002c9e07a952728cbd088fdab934a4f0
#
_entry.id   002c9e07a952728cbd088fdab934a4f0
#
_cell.length_a   1.000
_cell.length_b   1.000
_cell.length_c   1.000
_cell.angle_alpha   90.00
_cell.angle_beta   90.00
_cell.angle_gamma   90.00
#
_symmetry.space_group_name_H-M   'P 1'
#
loop_
_entity.id
_entity.type
_entity.pdbx_description
1 polymer ?
#
loop_
_entity_poly.entity_id
_entity_poly.type
_entity_poly.pdbx_seq_one_letter_code
_entity_poly.pdbx_strand_id
1 'polypeptide(L)'
;MNPRFKKLKILGWMMIALFSLSFTVYINGYRLNTSTSFPPGIYVIDAVKDVYQTQDLILFCPPNNNSVKTALARGYISQGRCKSQTTPMIKRVAAIYGDKVTLSDTISINNHELTNTTIKYQDSLKRSLIPFSLNGKSQFTVPYQQVFVYSEHAPSNSFDSRYFGPVPTNNIHGTVKSVLLIADVQAFIDALR
;
A
#
# COMPACT_ATOMS: atom_id res chain seq x y z
N MET A 1 28.82 15.95 -42.54
CA MET A 1 28.35 16.00 -41.14
C MET A 1 28.98 14.82 -40.42
N ASN A 2 29.77 15.06 -39.37
CA ASN A 2 30.56 14.04 -38.64
C ASN A 2 29.61 12.95 -38.14
N PRO A 3 29.86 11.66 -38.39
CA PRO A 3 29.00 10.54 -37.97
C PRO A 3 28.76 10.49 -36.44
N ARG A 4 29.72 11.01 -35.65
CA ARG A 4 29.57 11.13 -34.19
C ARG A 4 28.46 12.11 -33.80
N PHE A 5 28.30 13.25 -34.48
CA PHE A 5 27.22 14.21 -34.21
C PHE A 5 25.84 13.67 -34.60
N LYS A 6 25.78 12.86 -35.67
CA LYS A 6 24.53 12.19 -36.07
C LYS A 6 24.06 11.19 -35.01
N LYS A 7 24.97 10.35 -34.50
CA LYS A 7 24.68 9.41 -33.41
C LYS A 7 24.25 10.13 -32.14
N LEU A 8 24.92 11.24 -31.77
CA LEU A 8 24.57 12.03 -30.58
C LEU A 8 23.15 12.64 -30.68
N LYS A 9 22.79 13.17 -31.85
CA LYS A 9 21.43 13.66 -32.12
C LYS A 9 20.38 12.56 -31.99
N ILE A 10 20.60 11.39 -32.56
CA ILE A 10 19.70 10.24 -32.45
C ILE A 10 19.52 9.83 -30.99
N LEU A 11 20.62 9.73 -30.23
CA LEU A 11 20.55 9.43 -28.79
C LEU A 11 19.75 10.47 -28.02
N GLY A 12 19.96 11.76 -28.33
CA GLY A 12 19.17 12.86 -27.73
C GLY A 12 17.67 12.72 -27.96
N TRP A 13 17.28 12.45 -29.21
CA TRP A 13 15.85 12.24 -29.55
C TRP A 13 15.26 10.99 -28.87
N MET A 14 16.04 9.91 -28.79
CA MET A 14 15.61 8.70 -28.04
C MET A 14 15.38 9.00 -26.56
N MET A 15 16.26 9.76 -25.93
CA MET A 15 16.11 10.15 -24.51
C MET A 15 14.87 11.02 -24.31
N ILE A 16 14.60 11.98 -25.20
CA ILE A 16 13.40 12.82 -25.15
C ILE A 16 12.14 11.96 -25.32
N ALA A 17 12.13 11.04 -26.27
CA ALA A 17 11.00 10.15 -26.50
C ALA A 17 10.72 9.25 -25.27
N LEU A 18 11.76 8.65 -24.68
CA LEU A 18 11.64 7.85 -23.46
C LEU A 18 11.13 8.67 -22.26
N PHE A 19 11.66 9.88 -22.09
CA PHE A 19 11.18 10.78 -21.03
C PHE A 19 9.71 11.14 -21.22
N SER A 20 9.32 11.54 -22.46
CA SER A 20 7.93 11.87 -22.78
C SER A 20 6.98 10.69 -22.56
N LEU A 21 7.39 9.47 -22.96
CA LEU A 21 6.61 8.26 -22.71
C LEU A 21 6.45 7.99 -21.21
N SER A 22 7.56 8.02 -20.45
CA SER A 22 7.54 7.81 -19.00
C SER A 22 6.67 8.87 -18.31
N PHE A 23 6.76 10.12 -18.73
CA PHE A 23 5.93 11.20 -18.20
C PHE A 23 4.45 10.97 -18.49
N THR A 24 4.10 10.59 -19.74
CA THR A 24 2.73 10.27 -20.12
C THR A 24 2.16 9.11 -19.29
N VAL A 25 2.93 8.04 -19.12
CA VAL A 25 2.53 6.91 -18.27
C VAL A 25 2.29 7.38 -16.82
N TYR A 26 3.17 8.22 -16.29
CA TYR A 26 3.06 8.73 -14.92
C TYR A 26 1.83 9.62 -14.71
N ILE A 27 1.54 10.58 -15.63
CA ILE A 27 0.38 11.48 -15.50
C ILE A 27 -0.96 10.76 -15.68
N ASN A 28 -0.99 9.63 -16.40
CA ASN A 28 -2.17 8.77 -16.53
C ASN A 28 -2.34 7.82 -15.32
N GLY A 29 -1.66 8.07 -14.20
CA GLY A 29 -1.86 7.35 -12.95
C GLY A 29 -1.15 6.00 -12.84
N TYR A 30 -0.39 5.57 -13.84
CA TYR A 30 0.32 4.29 -13.77
C TYR A 30 1.46 4.35 -12.76
N ARG A 31 1.56 3.29 -11.95
CA ARG A 31 2.59 3.15 -10.91
C ARG A 31 3.14 1.74 -10.91
N LEU A 32 4.44 1.62 -10.68
CA LEU A 32 5.11 0.35 -10.46
C LEU A 32 5.15 0.06 -8.96
N ASN A 33 4.57 -1.07 -8.55
CA ASN A 33 4.72 -1.59 -7.20
C ASN A 33 5.81 -2.66 -7.19
N THR A 34 6.86 -2.43 -6.43
CA THR A 34 7.98 -3.37 -6.20
C THR A 34 7.98 -3.93 -4.78
N SER A 35 7.02 -3.49 -3.94
CA SER A 35 6.93 -3.97 -2.56
C SER A 35 6.35 -5.38 -2.50
N THR A 36 6.76 -6.15 -1.50
CA THR A 36 6.27 -7.52 -1.27
C THR A 36 4.98 -7.56 -0.45
N SER A 37 4.54 -6.44 0.10
CA SER A 37 3.32 -6.38 0.93
C SER A 37 2.02 -6.41 0.12
N PHE A 38 2.10 -6.23 -1.19
CA PHE A 38 1.05 -6.42 -2.19
C PHE A 38 1.69 -6.96 -3.47
N PRO A 39 0.99 -7.70 -4.36
CA PRO A 39 1.60 -8.30 -5.54
C PRO A 39 2.42 -7.29 -6.35
N PRO A 40 3.68 -7.57 -6.69
CA PRO A 40 4.48 -6.70 -7.55
C PRO A 40 3.87 -6.61 -8.96
N GLY A 41 3.90 -5.39 -9.55
CA GLY A 41 3.31 -5.20 -10.87
C GLY A 41 3.02 -3.74 -11.20
N ILE A 42 2.32 -3.54 -12.31
CA ILE A 42 1.85 -2.24 -12.78
C ILE A 42 0.42 -2.03 -12.31
N TYR A 43 0.19 -0.89 -11.71
CA TYR A 43 -1.10 -0.46 -11.17
C TYR A 43 -1.50 0.89 -11.77
N VAL A 44 -2.79 1.14 -11.88
CA VAL A 44 -3.34 2.46 -12.19
C VAL A 44 -4.05 3.00 -10.96
N ILE A 45 -3.82 4.28 -10.68
CA ILE A 45 -4.49 5.00 -9.59
C ILE A 45 -5.69 5.72 -10.21
N ASP A 46 -6.89 5.34 -9.76
CA ASP A 46 -8.13 6.04 -10.07
C ASP A 46 -8.35 7.21 -9.08
N ALA A 47 -9.33 8.05 -9.39
CA ALA A 47 -9.67 9.20 -8.55
C ALA A 47 -10.04 8.80 -7.10
N VAL A 48 -9.91 9.78 -6.20
CA VAL A 48 -10.40 9.69 -4.83
C VAL A 48 -11.93 9.54 -4.86
N LYS A 49 -12.45 8.70 -3.99
CA LYS A 49 -13.90 8.50 -3.81
C LYS A 49 -14.41 9.31 -2.62
N ASP A 50 -15.66 9.71 -2.68
CA ASP A 50 -16.35 10.31 -1.53
C ASP A 50 -16.63 9.26 -0.44
N VAL A 51 -16.94 8.03 -0.84
CA VAL A 51 -17.23 6.91 0.06
C VAL A 51 -16.41 5.69 -0.37
N TYR A 52 -15.69 5.11 0.56
CA TYR A 52 -14.95 3.86 0.40
C TYR A 52 -15.79 2.68 0.87
N GLN A 53 -15.60 1.54 0.23
CA GLN A 53 -16.25 0.28 0.56
C GLN A 53 -15.22 -0.77 1.01
N THR A 54 -15.67 -1.77 1.73
CA THR A 54 -14.86 -2.96 1.98
C THR A 54 -14.43 -3.58 0.65
N GLN A 55 -13.21 -4.13 0.62
CA GLN A 55 -12.54 -4.66 -0.57
C GLN A 55 -11.99 -3.61 -1.54
N ASP A 56 -12.23 -2.30 -1.39
CA ASP A 56 -11.52 -1.29 -2.16
C ASP A 56 -10.00 -1.43 -1.93
N LEU A 57 -9.24 -1.44 -3.01
CA LEU A 57 -7.79 -1.35 -2.95
C LEU A 57 -7.43 0.13 -3.03
N ILE A 58 -6.70 0.64 -2.04
CA ILE A 58 -6.39 2.06 -1.93
C ILE A 58 -4.90 2.35 -1.84
N LEU A 59 -4.49 3.46 -2.44
CA LEU A 59 -3.19 4.09 -2.22
C LEU A 59 -3.35 5.20 -1.19
N PHE A 60 -2.63 5.15 -0.09
CA PHE A 60 -2.76 6.10 1.00
C PHE A 60 -1.44 6.38 1.70
N CYS A 61 -1.38 7.50 2.39
CA CYS A 61 -0.34 7.80 3.36
C CYS A 61 -0.77 7.32 4.76
N PRO A 62 0.06 6.53 5.47
CA PRO A 62 -0.27 6.11 6.82
C PRO A 62 -0.42 7.30 7.78
N PRO A 63 -1.20 7.15 8.88
CA PRO A 63 -1.37 8.21 9.85
C PRO A 63 -0.04 8.63 10.48
N ASN A 64 0.10 9.92 10.82
CA ASN A 64 1.31 10.41 11.47
C ASN A 64 1.23 10.18 12.99
N ASN A 65 1.54 8.97 13.44
CA ASN A 65 1.52 8.59 14.84
C ASN A 65 2.80 7.85 15.27
N ASN A 66 2.91 7.53 16.56
CA ASN A 66 4.12 6.91 17.12
C ASN A 66 4.40 5.52 16.55
N SER A 67 3.36 4.72 16.22
CA SER A 67 3.53 3.39 15.62
C SER A 67 4.21 3.51 14.25
N VAL A 68 3.76 4.47 13.41
CA VAL A 68 4.34 4.72 12.09
C VAL A 68 5.77 5.27 12.21
N LYS A 69 6.04 6.17 13.16
CA LYS A 69 7.40 6.67 13.43
C LYS A 69 8.34 5.54 13.86
N THR A 70 7.88 4.67 14.73
CA THR A 70 8.65 3.48 15.17
C THR A 70 8.90 2.53 14.01
N ALA A 71 7.89 2.28 13.17
CA ALA A 71 8.02 1.43 11.98
C ALA A 71 9.05 1.98 10.97
N LEU A 72 9.04 3.30 10.76
CA LEU A 72 10.02 3.98 9.92
C LEU A 72 11.44 3.84 10.49
N ALA A 73 11.62 4.14 11.78
CA ALA A 73 12.91 4.02 12.47
C ALA A 73 13.46 2.59 12.49
N ARG A 74 12.58 1.58 12.48
CA ARG A 74 12.94 0.15 12.44
C ARG A 74 13.09 -0.42 11.03
N GLY A 75 12.82 0.36 10.00
CA GLY A 75 12.91 -0.06 8.60
C GLY A 75 11.78 -0.98 8.13
N TYR A 76 10.62 -1.04 8.83
CA TYR A 76 9.46 -1.81 8.36
C TYR A 76 8.79 -1.17 7.14
N ILE A 77 8.89 0.14 7.04
CA ILE A 77 8.35 0.97 5.97
C ILE A 77 9.41 1.96 5.49
N SER A 78 9.36 2.31 4.21
CA SER A 78 10.36 3.17 3.59
C SER A 78 10.07 4.65 3.82
N GLN A 79 11.12 5.46 3.90
CA GLN A 79 11.03 6.92 3.93
C GLN A 79 10.48 7.46 2.61
N GLY A 80 9.65 8.51 2.68
CA GLY A 80 9.03 9.11 1.51
C GLY A 80 8.35 10.46 1.77
N ARG A 81 7.42 10.83 0.88
CA ARG A 81 6.85 12.18 0.83
C ARG A 81 5.53 12.37 1.59
N CYS A 82 5.01 11.35 2.24
CA CYS A 82 3.84 11.48 3.12
C CYS A 82 4.12 12.43 4.28
N LYS A 83 3.08 13.03 4.87
CA LYS A 83 3.23 13.85 6.11
C LYS A 83 3.84 13.04 7.27
N SER A 84 3.66 11.72 7.26
CA SER A 84 4.29 10.76 8.16
C SER A 84 5.75 10.43 7.81
N GLN A 85 6.34 11.11 6.80
CA GLN A 85 7.68 10.88 6.25
C GLN A 85 7.88 9.50 5.64
N THR A 86 6.80 8.81 5.28
CA THR A 86 6.83 7.48 4.65
C THR A 86 6.50 7.55 3.17
N THR A 87 6.75 6.46 2.44
CA THR A 87 6.16 6.25 1.12
C THR A 87 4.67 5.92 1.26
N PRO A 88 3.82 6.27 0.26
CA PRO A 88 2.44 5.78 0.21
C PRO A 88 2.39 4.25 0.17
N MET A 89 1.32 3.68 0.71
CA MET A 89 1.09 2.25 0.80
C MET A 89 -0.14 1.84 0.00
N ILE A 90 -0.12 0.60 -0.53
CA ILE A 90 -1.29 -0.04 -1.14
C ILE A 90 -1.80 -1.09 -0.16
N LYS A 91 -3.06 -0.99 0.25
CA LYS A 91 -3.76 -1.97 1.10
C LYS A 91 -5.22 -2.06 0.72
N ARG A 92 -5.85 -3.16 1.13
CA ARG A 92 -7.29 -3.37 0.97
C ARG A 92 -8.04 -2.80 2.18
N VAL A 93 -9.17 -2.13 1.92
CA VAL A 93 -10.10 -1.70 2.97
C VAL A 93 -10.79 -2.94 3.53
N ALA A 94 -10.58 -3.21 4.80
CA ALA A 94 -11.19 -4.33 5.51
C ALA A 94 -12.44 -3.91 6.28
N ALA A 95 -12.45 -2.69 6.85
CA ALA A 95 -13.60 -2.15 7.56
C ALA A 95 -13.75 -0.63 7.29
N ILE A 96 -14.99 -0.15 7.35
CA ILE A 96 -15.38 1.24 7.09
C ILE A 96 -16.06 1.84 8.33
N TYR A 97 -16.43 3.13 8.27
CA TYR A 97 -17.15 3.80 9.34
C TYR A 97 -18.33 2.99 9.88
N GLY A 98 -18.39 2.84 11.19
CA GLY A 98 -19.44 2.10 11.88
C GLY A 98 -19.14 0.62 12.12
N ASP A 99 -18.22 0.01 11.38
CA ASP A 99 -17.82 -1.37 11.61
C ASP A 99 -17.08 -1.54 12.93
N LYS A 100 -17.38 -2.63 13.61
CA LYS A 100 -16.74 -3.00 14.88
C LYS A 100 -15.56 -3.89 14.62
N VAL A 101 -14.35 -3.41 14.96
CA VAL A 101 -13.09 -4.15 14.81
C VAL A 101 -12.62 -4.64 16.16
N THR A 102 -12.23 -5.91 16.23
CA THR A 102 -11.56 -6.51 17.41
C THR A 102 -10.19 -7.03 16.98
N LEU A 103 -9.16 -6.61 17.72
CA LEU A 103 -7.78 -7.05 17.55
C LEU A 103 -7.40 -7.91 18.76
N SER A 104 -7.40 -9.23 18.57
CA SER A 104 -6.90 -10.22 19.54
C SER A 104 -5.66 -10.89 18.93
N ASP A 105 -5.62 -12.21 18.85
CA ASP A 105 -4.59 -12.92 18.07
C ASP A 105 -4.85 -12.83 16.56
N THR A 106 -6.09 -12.52 16.18
CA THR A 106 -6.57 -12.32 14.81
C THR A 106 -7.41 -11.03 14.74
N ILE A 107 -7.85 -10.68 13.52
CA ILE A 107 -8.79 -9.57 13.29
C ILE A 107 -10.20 -10.14 13.17
N SER A 108 -11.14 -9.58 13.95
CA SER A 108 -12.57 -9.79 13.72
C SER A 108 -13.25 -8.47 13.35
N ILE A 109 -14.14 -8.51 12.35
CA ILE A 109 -14.96 -7.38 11.92
C ILE A 109 -16.41 -7.79 12.03
N ASN A 110 -17.20 -7.02 12.81
CA ASN A 110 -18.61 -7.31 13.09
C ASN A 110 -18.85 -8.73 13.60
N ASN A 111 -17.94 -9.23 14.45
CA ASN A 111 -17.89 -10.60 15.00
C ASN A 111 -17.57 -11.70 13.97
N HIS A 112 -17.18 -11.36 12.75
CA HIS A 112 -16.67 -12.30 11.76
C HIS A 112 -15.15 -12.25 11.72
N GLU A 113 -14.49 -13.37 12.00
CA GLU A 113 -13.04 -13.47 11.94
C GLU A 113 -12.56 -13.46 10.48
N LEU A 114 -11.55 -12.63 10.20
CA LEU A 114 -10.89 -12.62 8.90
C LEU A 114 -9.84 -13.73 8.84
N THR A 115 -9.76 -14.39 7.71
CA THR A 115 -8.74 -15.42 7.46
C THR A 115 -7.33 -14.82 7.36
N ASN A 116 -6.31 -15.58 7.79
CA ASN A 116 -4.89 -15.22 7.68
C ASN A 116 -4.51 -13.88 8.34
N THR A 117 -5.09 -13.55 9.48
CA THR A 117 -4.95 -12.23 10.09
C THR A 117 -4.12 -12.21 11.39
N THR A 118 -3.22 -13.15 11.56
CA THR A 118 -2.38 -13.25 12.78
C THR A 118 -1.75 -11.91 13.16
N ILE A 119 -1.94 -11.50 14.41
CA ILE A 119 -1.31 -10.33 15.00
C ILE A 119 0.00 -10.77 15.64
N LYS A 120 1.10 -10.15 15.23
CA LYS A 120 2.41 -10.39 15.81
C LYS A 120 2.69 -9.39 16.91
N TYR A 121 3.20 -9.87 18.04
CA TYR A 121 3.62 -9.04 19.18
C TYR A 121 5.13 -8.79 19.20
N GLN A 122 5.87 -9.41 18.29
CA GLN A 122 7.30 -9.23 18.11
C GLN A 122 7.67 -9.28 16.64
N ASP A 123 8.69 -8.52 16.25
CA ASP A 123 9.31 -8.59 14.94
C ASP A 123 10.34 -9.72 14.82
N SER A 124 10.99 -9.84 13.66
CA SER A 124 12.04 -10.86 13.40
C SER A 124 13.27 -10.71 14.30
N LEU A 125 13.49 -9.52 14.86
CA LEU A 125 14.56 -9.23 15.83
C LEU A 125 14.09 -9.31 17.28
N LYS A 126 12.91 -9.90 17.54
CA LYS A 126 12.29 -10.03 18.86
C LYS A 126 11.98 -8.69 19.56
N ARG A 127 11.92 -7.59 18.81
CA ARG A 127 11.50 -6.29 19.33
C ARG A 127 9.98 -6.26 19.44
N SER A 128 9.45 -5.64 20.49
CA SER A 128 8.01 -5.56 20.72
C SER A 128 7.29 -4.85 19.57
N LEU A 129 6.23 -5.48 19.06
CA LEU A 129 5.20 -4.91 18.18
C LEU A 129 3.93 -4.74 19.01
N ILE A 130 3.47 -3.50 19.14
CA ILE A 130 2.28 -3.18 19.92
C ILE A 130 1.11 -3.07 18.95
N PRO A 131 0.09 -3.94 19.04
CA PRO A 131 -1.14 -3.79 18.26
C PRO A 131 -1.84 -2.48 18.61
N PHE A 132 -2.57 -1.95 17.65
CA PHE A 132 -3.35 -0.72 17.83
C PHE A 132 -4.42 -0.92 18.91
N SER A 133 -4.61 0.10 19.72
CA SER A 133 -5.74 0.20 20.65
C SER A 133 -6.31 1.61 20.62
N LEU A 134 -7.62 1.70 20.65
CA LEU A 134 -8.33 2.98 20.77
C LEU A 134 -8.75 3.16 22.23
N ASN A 135 -8.22 4.20 22.89
CA ASN A 135 -8.44 4.44 24.33
C ASN A 135 -8.10 3.23 25.22
N GLY A 136 -7.02 2.51 24.87
CA GLY A 136 -6.56 1.32 25.60
C GLY A 136 -7.39 0.06 25.34
N LYS A 137 -8.38 0.10 24.45
CA LYS A 137 -9.23 -1.06 24.10
C LYS A 137 -8.82 -1.63 22.74
N SER A 138 -8.66 -2.95 22.65
CA SER A 138 -8.41 -3.68 21.40
C SER A 138 -9.68 -3.85 20.55
N GLN A 139 -10.85 -3.54 21.09
CA GLN A 139 -12.12 -3.50 20.39
C GLN A 139 -12.59 -2.06 20.25
N PHE A 140 -12.91 -1.64 19.01
CA PHE A 140 -13.35 -0.28 18.71
C PHE A 140 -14.25 -0.28 17.46
N THR A 141 -15.02 0.78 17.33
CA THR A 141 -15.77 1.07 16.11
C THR A 141 -14.91 1.98 15.23
N VAL A 142 -14.84 1.69 13.92
CA VAL A 142 -14.11 2.54 12.95
C VAL A 142 -14.71 3.93 12.97
N PRO A 143 -13.91 4.99 13.27
CA PRO A 143 -14.42 6.35 13.40
C PRO A 143 -14.93 6.92 12.06
N TYR A 144 -15.74 7.97 12.13
CA TYR A 144 -16.19 8.71 10.96
C TYR A 144 -15.02 9.22 10.13
N GLN A 145 -15.14 9.16 8.80
CA GLN A 145 -14.11 9.52 7.83
C GLN A 145 -12.78 8.73 8.01
N GLN A 146 -12.86 7.50 8.47
CA GLN A 146 -11.70 6.61 8.55
C GLN A 146 -12.04 5.24 7.97
N VAL A 147 -11.01 4.52 7.53
CA VAL A 147 -11.08 3.14 7.08
C VAL A 147 -10.03 2.29 7.78
N PHE A 148 -10.33 1.04 8.02
CA PHE A 148 -9.38 0.07 8.55
C PHE A 148 -8.82 -0.75 7.38
N VAL A 149 -7.51 -0.77 7.23
CA VAL A 149 -6.83 -1.40 6.10
C VAL A 149 -5.99 -2.59 6.52
N TYR A 150 -5.92 -3.59 5.64
CA TYR A 150 -5.21 -4.83 5.90
C TYR A 150 -4.58 -5.38 4.62
N SER A 151 -3.51 -6.18 4.75
CA SER A 151 -2.85 -6.86 3.64
C SER A 151 -3.09 -8.36 3.68
N GLU A 152 -4.01 -8.85 2.86
CA GLU A 152 -4.28 -10.28 2.70
C GLU A 152 -3.13 -11.02 2.01
N HIS A 153 -2.42 -10.34 1.09
CA HIS A 153 -1.35 -10.95 0.29
C HIS A 153 -0.14 -11.37 1.11
N ALA A 154 0.26 -10.55 2.08
CA ALA A 154 1.44 -10.80 2.90
C ALA A 154 1.16 -10.50 4.38
N PRO A 155 0.24 -11.23 5.02
CA PRO A 155 -0.24 -10.93 6.37
C PRO A 155 0.88 -10.94 7.41
N SER A 156 1.86 -11.82 7.26
CA SER A 156 2.98 -11.96 8.18
C SER A 156 4.06 -10.89 8.03
N ASN A 157 4.12 -10.21 6.87
CA ASN A 157 5.17 -9.24 6.55
C ASN A 157 4.60 -7.85 6.26
N SER A 158 3.35 -7.59 6.63
CA SER A 158 2.71 -6.31 6.40
C SER A 158 2.57 -5.50 7.68
N PHE A 159 2.91 -4.23 7.59
CA PHE A 159 2.61 -3.22 8.59
C PHE A 159 1.37 -2.45 8.11
N ASP A 160 0.25 -2.58 8.83
CA ASP A 160 -1.06 -2.07 8.46
C ASP A 160 -1.87 -1.64 9.69
N SER A 161 -3.19 -1.45 9.55
CA SER A 161 -4.05 -0.93 10.61
C SER A 161 -4.08 -1.79 11.88
N ARG A 162 -3.58 -3.02 11.85
CA ARG A 162 -3.33 -3.80 13.07
C ARG A 162 -2.40 -3.09 14.06
N TYR A 163 -1.50 -2.23 13.54
CA TYR A 163 -0.45 -1.58 14.33
C TYR A 163 -0.60 -0.05 14.36
N PHE A 164 -1.00 0.58 13.24
CA PHE A 164 -1.14 2.03 13.20
C PHE A 164 -2.58 2.54 13.33
N GLY A 165 -3.58 1.62 13.36
CA GLY A 165 -4.97 1.98 13.50
C GLY A 165 -5.65 2.42 12.21
N PRO A 166 -6.90 2.93 12.28
CA PRO A 166 -7.65 3.39 11.13
C PRO A 166 -6.96 4.56 10.42
N VAL A 167 -7.14 4.61 9.10
CA VAL A 167 -6.58 5.62 8.19
C VAL A 167 -7.64 6.67 7.90
N PRO A 168 -7.36 7.96 8.14
CA PRO A 168 -8.25 9.04 7.71
C PRO A 168 -8.44 9.04 6.18
N THR A 169 -9.67 9.24 5.71
CA THR A 169 -9.99 9.24 4.27
C THR A 169 -9.27 10.34 3.50
N ASN A 170 -8.94 11.46 4.15
CA ASN A 170 -8.15 12.53 3.55
C ASN A 170 -6.66 12.18 3.35
N ASN A 171 -6.20 11.04 3.87
CA ASN A 171 -4.87 10.49 3.60
C ASN A 171 -4.85 9.58 2.37
N ILE A 172 -6.02 9.31 1.76
CA ILE A 172 -6.14 8.43 0.60
C ILE A 172 -5.92 9.24 -0.67
N HIS A 173 -5.05 8.75 -1.53
CA HIS A 173 -4.70 9.38 -2.82
C HIS A 173 -5.53 8.87 -3.99
N GLY A 174 -6.25 7.77 -3.82
CA GLY A 174 -7.13 7.19 -4.81
C GLY A 174 -7.34 5.69 -4.61
N THR A 175 -8.25 5.13 -5.39
CA THR A 175 -8.38 3.68 -5.53
C THR A 175 -7.37 3.15 -6.54
N VAL A 176 -7.03 1.88 -6.42
CA VAL A 176 -5.96 1.25 -7.20
C VAL A 176 -6.50 0.02 -7.89
N LYS A 177 -6.15 -0.17 -9.17
CA LYS A 177 -6.43 -1.39 -9.92
C LYS A 177 -5.13 -1.97 -10.45
N SER A 178 -4.98 -3.29 -10.39
CA SER A 178 -3.88 -3.97 -11.09
C SER A 178 -4.12 -3.95 -12.59
N VAL A 179 -3.07 -3.60 -13.34
CA VAL A 179 -3.08 -3.63 -14.81
C VAL A 179 -2.33 -4.87 -15.29
N LEU A 180 -1.17 -5.14 -14.68
CA LEU A 180 -0.32 -6.28 -15.01
C LEU A 180 0.46 -6.69 -13.75
N LEU A 181 0.31 -7.92 -13.33
CA LEU A 181 1.09 -8.49 -12.23
C LEU A 181 2.28 -9.27 -12.77
N ILE A 182 3.39 -9.26 -12.04
CA ILE A 182 4.59 -10.05 -12.41
C ILE A 182 4.26 -11.55 -12.42
N ALA A 183 3.42 -12.01 -11.50
CA ALA A 183 2.97 -13.40 -11.46
C ALA A 183 2.21 -13.81 -12.74
N ASP A 184 1.39 -12.93 -13.31
CA ASP A 184 0.64 -13.22 -14.54
C ASP A 184 1.59 -13.36 -15.74
N VAL A 185 2.62 -12.50 -15.80
CA VAL A 185 3.66 -12.58 -16.84
C VAL A 185 4.44 -13.89 -16.72
N GLN A 186 4.80 -14.28 -15.50
CA GLN A 186 5.52 -15.53 -15.26
C GLN A 186 4.68 -16.75 -15.66
N ALA A 187 3.40 -16.79 -15.25
CA ALA A 187 2.47 -17.85 -15.62
C ALA A 187 2.30 -17.96 -17.15
N PHE A 188 2.24 -16.83 -17.86
CA PHE A 188 2.18 -16.81 -19.33
C PHE A 188 3.46 -17.37 -19.96
N ILE A 189 4.64 -17.00 -19.47
CA ILE A 189 5.92 -17.52 -19.97
C ILE A 189 6.03 -19.03 -19.74
N ASP A 190 5.61 -19.51 -18.57
CA ASP A 190 5.65 -20.93 -18.23
C ASP A 190 4.67 -21.76 -19.06
N ALA A 191 3.53 -21.18 -19.48
CA ALA A 191 2.58 -21.82 -20.38
C ALA A 191 3.06 -21.92 -21.85
N LEU A 192 4.09 -21.15 -22.23
CA LEU A 192 4.70 -21.16 -23.56
C LEU A 192 5.88 -22.15 -23.69
N ARG A 193 6.31 -22.74 -22.60
CA ARG A 193 7.42 -23.71 -22.52
C ARG A 193 6.90 -25.15 -22.51
#